data_b85a3bf5c3717661514b40d638244066
#
_entry.id   b85a3bf5c3717661514b40d638244066
#
_cell.length_a   1.000
_cell.length_b   1.000
_cell.length_c   1.000
_cell.angle_alpha   90.00
_cell.angle_beta   90.00
_cell.angle_gamma   90.00
#
_symmetry.space_group_name_H-M   'P 1'
#
loop_
_entity.id
_entity.type
_entity.pdbx_description
1 polymer ?
#
loop_
_entity_poly.entity_id
_entity_poly.type
_entity_poly.pdbx_seq_one_letter_code
_entity_poly.pdbx_strand_id
1 'polypeptide(L)'
;MHLIVAYDVEAKRTEIFKKICQIYLIKIQNSVFEGDINEPQLMKLRDLLEKETNPGESVRIWITSKILQTVEIGRHNPMEEGIL
;
A
#
# COMPACT_ATOMS: atom_id res chain seq x y z
N MET A 1 -6.42 -8.02 10.85
CA MET A 1 -5.07 -8.38 10.36
C MET A 1 -4.35 -7.14 9.86
N HIS A 2 -3.04 -7.14 9.97
CA HIS A 2 -2.22 -6.02 9.50
C HIS A 2 -1.68 -6.29 8.11
N LEU A 3 -1.77 -5.29 7.25
CA LEU A 3 -1.29 -5.36 5.88
C LEU A 3 -0.22 -4.33 5.61
N ILE A 4 0.75 -4.73 4.79
CA ILE A 4 1.65 -3.81 4.12
C ILE A 4 1.53 -4.10 2.63
N VAL A 5 1.33 -3.07 1.83
CA VAL A 5 1.22 -3.19 0.37
C VAL A 5 2.29 -2.32 -0.26
N ALA A 6 3.03 -2.91 -1.20
CA ALA A 6 3.98 -2.17 -2.02
C ALA A 6 3.73 -2.49 -3.48
N TYR A 7 3.81 -1.47 -4.32
CA TYR A 7 3.64 -1.68 -5.76
C TYR A 7 4.79 -1.05 -6.53
N ASP A 8 5.06 -1.65 -7.69
CA ASP A 8 6.09 -1.20 -8.63
C ASP A 8 5.42 -1.10 -10.01
N VAL A 9 5.08 0.11 -10.39
CA VAL A 9 4.35 0.41 -11.62
C VAL A 9 4.94 1.63 -12.29
N GLU A 10 4.59 1.86 -13.54
CA GLU A 10 5.03 3.07 -14.25
C GLU A 10 4.60 4.32 -13.50
N ALA A 11 5.44 5.36 -13.57
CA ALA A 11 5.19 6.62 -12.86
C ALA A 11 3.80 7.19 -13.15
N LYS A 12 3.35 7.14 -14.39
CA LYS A 12 2.05 7.68 -14.79
C LYS A 12 0.87 6.87 -14.25
N ARG A 13 1.11 5.67 -13.72
CA ARG A 13 0.07 4.79 -13.19
C ARG A 13 0.03 4.75 -11.67
N THR A 14 0.98 5.37 -11.01
CA THR A 14 1.07 5.32 -9.54
C THR A 14 -0.17 5.90 -8.86
N GLU A 15 -0.77 6.93 -9.44
CA GLU A 15 -1.94 7.59 -8.84
C GLU A 15 -3.14 6.65 -8.73
N ILE A 16 -3.33 5.77 -9.71
CA ILE A 16 -4.42 4.79 -9.70
C ILE A 16 -4.23 3.83 -8.51
N PHE A 17 -3.03 3.30 -8.35
CA PHE A 17 -2.72 2.36 -7.26
C PHE A 17 -2.81 3.05 -5.90
N LYS A 18 -2.36 4.29 -5.81
CA LYS A 18 -2.49 5.09 -4.59
C LYS A 18 -3.95 5.22 -4.18
N LYS A 19 -4.83 5.57 -5.11
CA LYS A 19 -6.26 5.71 -4.84
C LYS A 19 -6.89 4.41 -4.35
N ILE A 20 -6.50 3.30 -4.94
CA ILE A 20 -6.99 1.98 -4.51
C ILE A 20 -6.53 1.68 -3.08
N CYS A 21 -5.24 1.84 -2.81
CA CYS A 21 -4.69 1.54 -1.49
C CYS A 21 -5.29 2.45 -0.41
N GLN A 22 -5.54 3.71 -0.72
CA GLN A 22 -6.09 4.66 0.23
C GLN A 22 -7.53 4.37 0.67
N ILE A 23 -8.22 3.46 0.00
CA ILE A 23 -9.56 3.08 0.45
C ILE A 23 -9.52 2.50 1.86
N TYR A 24 -8.49 1.70 2.17
CA TYR A 24 -8.40 1.01 3.47
C TYR A 24 -7.08 1.27 4.20
N LEU A 25 -6.08 1.79 3.53
CA LEU A 25 -4.72 1.87 4.06
C LEU A 25 -4.22 3.30 4.09
N ILE A 26 -3.15 3.53 4.83
CA ILE A 26 -2.48 4.82 4.87
C ILE A 26 -1.10 4.71 4.24
N LYS A 27 -0.71 5.76 3.55
CA LYS A 27 0.58 5.83 2.89
C LYS A 27 1.69 6.01 3.92
N ILE A 28 2.72 5.17 3.84
CA ILE A 28 3.89 5.30 4.72
C ILE A 28 5.12 5.80 3.99
N GLN A 29 5.19 5.53 2.69
CA GLN A 29 6.17 6.14 1.79
C GLN A 29 5.70 5.90 0.36
N ASN A 30 6.44 6.41 -0.63
CA ASN A 30 6.04 6.24 -2.02
C ASN A 30 5.82 4.78 -2.35
N SER A 31 4.65 4.48 -2.90
CA SER A 31 4.24 3.15 -3.32
C SER A 31 4.18 2.12 -2.20
N VAL A 32 4.15 2.55 -0.93
CA VAL A 32 4.05 1.66 0.22
C VAL A 32 2.94 2.15 1.16
N PHE A 33 2.03 1.25 1.49
CA PHE A 33 0.86 1.54 2.32
C PHE A 33 0.72 0.49 3.41
N GLU A 34 0.13 0.86 4.53
CA GLU A 34 -0.16 -0.11 5.59
C GLU A 34 -1.47 0.20 6.31
N GLY A 35 -2.00 -0.77 7.00
CA GLY A 35 -3.17 -0.61 7.84
C GLY A 35 -3.71 -1.93 8.34
N ASP A 36 -4.65 -1.82 9.29
CA ASP A 36 -5.37 -2.97 9.80
C ASP A 36 -6.71 -3.07 9.11
N ILE A 37 -6.98 -4.23 8.55
CA ILE A 37 -8.23 -4.47 7.82
C ILE A 37 -8.79 -5.85 8.17
N ASN A 38 -10.04 -6.05 7.85
CA ASN A 38 -10.69 -7.35 8.02
C ASN A 38 -10.66 -8.15 6.71
N GLU A 39 -11.09 -9.42 6.79
CA GLU A 39 -11.10 -10.31 5.63
C GLU A 39 -11.88 -9.76 4.42
N PRO A 40 -13.12 -9.30 4.58
CA PRO A 40 -13.85 -8.77 3.43
C PRO A 40 -13.16 -7.58 2.76
N GLN A 41 -12.53 -6.71 3.56
CA GLN A 41 -11.78 -5.58 3.03
C GLN A 41 -10.54 -6.03 2.26
N LEU A 42 -9.84 -7.04 2.78
CA LEU A 42 -8.69 -7.62 2.08
C LEU A 42 -9.10 -8.18 0.73
N MET A 43 -10.20 -8.93 0.68
CA MET A 43 -10.68 -9.49 -0.56
C MET A 43 -11.02 -8.41 -1.58
N LYS A 44 -11.66 -7.35 -1.14
CA LYS A 44 -12.00 -6.22 -2.00
C LYS A 44 -10.76 -5.52 -2.53
N LEU A 45 -9.79 -5.27 -1.64
CA LEU A 45 -8.54 -4.63 -2.01
C LEU A 45 -7.78 -5.48 -3.03
N ARG A 46 -7.68 -6.79 -2.79
CA ARG A 46 -7.04 -7.71 -3.72
C ARG A 46 -7.69 -7.69 -5.10
N ASP A 47 -9.01 -7.74 -5.14
CA ASP A 47 -9.75 -7.71 -6.40
C ASP A 47 -9.43 -6.45 -7.21
N LEU A 48 -9.45 -5.31 -6.56
CA LEU A 48 -9.17 -4.05 -7.22
C LEU A 48 -7.74 -4.00 -7.75
N LEU A 49 -6.78 -4.44 -6.93
CA LEU A 49 -5.37 -4.45 -7.33
C LEU A 49 -5.11 -5.45 -8.46
N GLU A 50 -5.70 -6.64 -8.39
CA GLU A 50 -5.55 -7.65 -9.44
C GLU A 50 -6.10 -7.17 -10.78
N LYS A 51 -7.26 -6.53 -10.77
CA LYS A 51 -7.87 -6.00 -11.99
C LYS A 51 -7.04 -4.88 -12.61
N GLU A 52 -6.38 -4.09 -11.80
CA GLU A 52 -5.64 -2.94 -12.28
C GLU A 52 -4.22 -3.30 -12.73
N THR A 53 -3.63 -4.33 -12.17
CA THR A 53 -2.23 -4.69 -12.44
C THR A 53 -2.07 -5.23 -13.86
N ASN A 54 -1.21 -4.59 -14.63
CA ASN A 54 -0.87 -4.98 -16.00
C ASN A 54 0.38 -5.87 -16.03
N PRO A 55 0.60 -6.61 -17.13
CA PRO A 55 1.86 -7.34 -17.30
C PRO A 55 3.07 -6.42 -17.12
N GLY A 56 4.06 -6.87 -16.40
CA GLY A 56 5.26 -6.09 -16.11
C GLY A 56 5.16 -5.23 -14.86
N GLU A 57 3.96 -5.06 -14.33
CA GLU A 57 3.75 -4.38 -13.05
C GLU A 57 3.69 -5.40 -11.93
N SER A 58 3.99 -4.99 -10.71
CA SER A 58 3.91 -5.88 -9.57
C SER A 58 3.31 -5.20 -8.35
N VAL A 59 2.58 -5.99 -7.57
CA VAL A 59 2.04 -5.58 -6.28
C VAL A 59 2.36 -6.68 -5.30
N ARG A 60 2.91 -6.31 -4.14
CA ARG A 60 3.20 -7.26 -3.08
C ARG A 60 2.43 -6.88 -1.83
N ILE A 61 1.82 -7.88 -1.23
CA ILE A 61 1.04 -7.70 0.00
C ILE A 61 1.62 -8.63 1.07
N TRP A 62 2.04 -8.04 2.18
CA TRP A 62 2.42 -8.80 3.38
C TRP A 62 1.24 -8.77 4.33
N ILE A 63 0.88 -9.93 4.83
CA ILE A 63 -0.27 -10.09 5.71
C ILE A 63 0.20 -10.73 7.00
N THR A 64 -0.18 -10.14 8.14
CA THR A 64 0.08 -10.74 9.43
C THR A 64 -1.13 -10.56 10.35
N SER A 65 -1.40 -11.57 11.16
CA SER A 65 -2.42 -11.49 12.20
C SER A 65 -1.87 -10.91 13.49
N LYS A 66 -0.55 -10.69 13.56
CA LYS A 66 0.10 -10.16 14.74
C LYS A 66 0.33 -8.66 14.59
N ILE A 67 0.36 -7.97 15.72
CA ILE A 67 0.72 -6.56 15.75
C ILE A 67 2.19 -6.43 15.38
N LEU A 68 2.48 -5.59 14.40
CA LEU A 68 3.85 -5.30 14.01
C LEU A 68 4.40 -4.21 14.91
N GLN A 69 5.62 -4.44 15.40
CA GLN A 69 6.38 -3.37 16.04
C GLN A 69 7.09 -2.61 14.93
N THR A 70 6.98 -1.29 14.98
CA THR A 70 7.60 -0.43 13.99
C THR A 70 8.54 0.54 14.67
N VAL A 71 9.75 0.61 14.16
CA VAL A 71 10.72 1.62 14.58
C VAL A 71 10.98 2.50 13.36
N GLU A 72 10.73 3.79 13.51
CA GLU A 72 10.99 4.74 12.46
C GLU A 72 12.17 5.60 12.85
N ILE A 73 13.18 5.63 11.99
CA ILE A 73 14.39 6.40 12.22
C ILE A 73 14.44 7.49 11.18
N GLY A 74 14.75 8.69 11.62
CA GLY A 74 14.68 9.84 10.76
C GLY A 74 13.28 10.40 10.69
N ARG A 75 13.14 11.59 10.19
CA ARG A 75 11.84 12.23 10.07
C ARG A 75 11.14 11.74 8.81
N HIS A 76 9.93 11.26 8.99
CA HIS A 76 9.10 10.85 7.88
C HIS A 76 7.72 11.46 8.06
N ASN A 77 7.41 12.47 7.27
CA ASN A 77 6.13 13.16 7.30
C ASN A 77 5.46 12.98 5.95
N PRO A 78 4.29 12.33 5.88
CA PRO A 78 3.60 12.13 4.61
C PRO A 78 3.34 13.41 3.83
N MET A 79 3.18 14.52 4.51
CA MET A 79 2.98 15.82 3.87
C MET A 79 4.22 16.33 3.16
N GLU A 80 5.38 15.80 3.51
CA GLU A 80 6.66 16.18 2.95
C GLU A 80 7.19 15.17 1.94
N GLU A 81 6.43 14.14 1.64
CA GLU A 81 6.90 13.08 0.77
C GLU A 81 7.25 13.52 -0.63
N GLY A 82 6.72 14.63 -1.08
CA GLY A 82 7.09 15.18 -2.38
C GLY A 82 8.58 15.43 -2.52
N ILE A 83 9.31 15.51 -1.41
CA ILE A 83 10.75 15.77 -1.42
C ILE A 83 11.57 14.47 -1.47
N LEU A 84 10.93 13.36 -1.31
CA LEU A 84 11.60 12.08 -1.42
C LEU A 84 11.74 11.68 -2.88
#